data_28a1f9c0bf44399299d9a33f86805406
#
_entry.id   28a1f9c0bf44399299d9a33f86805406
#
_cell.length_a   1.000
_cell.length_b   1.000
_cell.length_c   1.000
_cell.angle_alpha   90.00
_cell.angle_beta   90.00
_cell.angle_gamma   90.00
#
_symmetry.space_group_name_H-M   'P 1'
#
loop_
_entity.id
_entity.type
_entity.pdbx_description
1 polymer ?
#
loop_
_entity_poly.entity_id
_entity_poly.type
_entity_poly.pdbx_seq_one_letter_code
_entity_poly.pdbx_strand_id
1 'polypeptide(L)'
;MMKMKEGEFMQTVREWILDRMKYKRKYGLERMRVLMSLLENPQDDYPIIHVTGTNGKGSTIAMLSSLFVYQGQKVGAFVSPHLIDYTDRFLIDGNVMSEEDFEIVGELVRQAEVTLIDEYEPLSFFEIMTAMALVYFSRKKVEVALLEVGIGGLLDTTNIVHSTMSVITSIGMDHEEMLGNTLEEIAIQKTGIFKQNQAVVLGNLPTEALQVAEVVGKAYNCDLHTFEREFKIELVEDGFIFTNADTQIHIPRLNLKGKYQLENAAVALECFLRFEKNFQLPISLSAVQESFQIVTWPGRMEVVHQRPTIILDGAHNVHALKQFVETVKQYGEDGDQQTILFSALKRKQYKEMVDYLRKELPEARLVVTTFEYAGAIEKTDYPTGEIEFVEDAYPFIEEYVTQATSKETLWITGSLYFISFIRKFFVK
;
A
#
# COMPACT_ATOMS: atom_id res chain seq x y z
N MET A 1 35.29 2.47 -25.20
CA MET A 1 36.09 2.79 -24.00
C MET A 1 36.23 4.30 -23.92
N MET A 2 35.24 4.98 -23.38
CA MET A 2 35.25 6.44 -23.19
C MET A 2 36.15 6.75 -21.98
N LYS A 3 37.21 7.55 -22.18
CA LYS A 3 38.06 8.04 -21.08
C LYS A 3 37.24 8.96 -20.20
N MET A 4 36.91 8.50 -18.99
CA MET A 4 36.35 9.34 -17.93
C MET A 4 37.39 10.44 -17.60
N LYS A 5 36.93 11.68 -17.50
CA LYS A 5 37.75 12.80 -16.98
C LYS A 5 37.93 12.57 -15.48
N GLU A 6 39.17 12.50 -15.03
CA GLU A 6 39.52 12.50 -13.60
C GLU A 6 38.92 13.74 -12.93
N GLY A 7 37.98 13.49 -11.96
CA GLY A 7 37.41 14.54 -11.11
C GLY A 7 35.87 14.65 -11.07
N GLU A 8 35.12 13.88 -11.83
CA GLU A 8 33.66 13.79 -11.61
C GLU A 8 33.40 12.81 -10.46
N PHE A 9 32.93 13.30 -9.32
CA PHE A 9 32.34 12.49 -8.27
C PHE A 9 31.20 11.68 -8.93
N MET A 10 31.29 10.36 -8.90
CA MET A 10 30.19 9.53 -9.41
C MET A 10 28.94 9.85 -8.59
N GLN A 11 27.87 10.28 -9.27
CA GLN A 11 26.56 10.50 -8.68
C GLN A 11 26.10 9.22 -7.98
N THR A 12 25.69 9.32 -6.72
CA THR A 12 25.12 8.17 -5.99
C THR A 12 23.83 7.69 -6.64
N VAL A 13 23.41 6.47 -6.37
CA VAL A 13 22.12 5.95 -6.85
C VAL A 13 20.96 6.83 -6.37
N ARG A 14 21.02 7.34 -5.14
CA ARG A 14 19.99 8.26 -4.60
C ARG A 14 19.92 9.57 -5.38
N GLU A 15 21.03 10.19 -5.69
CA GLU A 15 21.09 11.42 -6.50
C GLU A 15 20.56 11.19 -7.92
N TRP A 16 20.92 10.05 -8.53
CA TRP A 16 20.39 9.65 -9.82
C TRP A 16 18.87 9.48 -9.79
N ILE A 17 18.31 8.81 -8.78
CA ILE A 17 16.86 8.63 -8.60
C ILE A 17 16.17 9.98 -8.37
N LEU A 18 16.74 10.86 -7.55
CA LEU A 18 16.20 12.21 -7.32
C LEU A 18 16.10 13.01 -8.61
N ASP A 19 17.13 12.94 -9.46
CA ASP A 19 17.09 13.60 -10.77
C ASP A 19 15.98 13.07 -11.68
N ARG A 20 15.52 11.83 -11.49
CA ARG A 20 14.42 11.20 -12.24
C ARG A 20 13.04 11.61 -11.78
N MET A 21 12.87 12.18 -10.60
CA MET A 21 11.56 12.65 -10.10
C MET A 21 10.96 13.78 -10.94
N LYS A 22 11.75 14.51 -11.69
CA LYS A 22 11.30 15.56 -12.62
C LYS A 22 10.64 15.01 -13.90
N TYR A 23 10.93 13.76 -14.26
CA TYR A 23 10.34 13.13 -15.45
C TYR A 23 8.93 12.63 -15.16
N LYS A 24 7.97 13.08 -15.97
CA LYS A 24 6.59 12.65 -15.85
C LYS A 24 6.48 11.17 -16.25
N ARG A 25 5.56 10.46 -15.57
CA ARG A 25 5.17 9.11 -15.96
C ARG A 25 4.74 9.12 -17.42
N LYS A 26 5.29 8.23 -18.23
CA LYS A 26 4.85 7.99 -19.61
C LYS A 26 3.94 6.77 -19.66
N TYR A 27 2.96 6.83 -20.54
CA TYR A 27 2.07 5.71 -20.81
C TYR A 27 2.78 4.72 -21.75
N GLY A 28 2.69 3.44 -21.42
CA GLY A 28 3.28 2.35 -22.20
C GLY A 28 4.29 1.53 -21.38
N LEU A 29 4.34 0.24 -21.68
CA LEU A 29 5.19 -0.73 -20.97
C LEU A 29 6.41 -1.17 -21.78
N GLU A 30 6.54 -0.65 -23.02
CA GLU A 30 7.58 -1.11 -23.95
C GLU A 30 8.99 -0.90 -23.40
N ARG A 31 9.27 0.32 -22.95
CA ARG A 31 10.57 0.66 -22.36
C ARG A 31 10.92 -0.25 -21.16
N MET A 32 9.94 -0.54 -20.30
CA MET A 32 10.14 -1.45 -19.18
C MET A 32 10.42 -2.90 -19.64
N ARG A 33 9.77 -3.38 -20.68
CA ARG A 33 10.05 -4.71 -21.25
C ARG A 33 11.47 -4.80 -21.80
N VAL A 34 11.91 -3.76 -22.52
CA VAL A 34 13.30 -3.71 -23.02
C VAL A 34 14.29 -3.65 -21.86
N LEU A 35 14.02 -2.83 -20.84
CA LEU A 35 14.85 -2.77 -19.62
C LEU A 35 14.96 -4.15 -18.94
N MET A 36 13.84 -4.85 -18.77
CA MET A 36 13.87 -6.16 -18.14
C MET A 36 14.66 -7.18 -18.98
N SER A 37 14.53 -7.12 -20.31
CA SER A 37 15.33 -7.96 -21.20
C SER A 37 16.83 -7.71 -21.07
N LEU A 38 17.24 -6.44 -20.90
CA LEU A 38 18.65 -6.09 -20.66
C LEU A 38 19.15 -6.57 -19.28
N LEU A 39 18.25 -6.72 -18.32
CA LEU A 39 18.48 -7.25 -16.98
C LEU A 39 18.22 -8.77 -16.88
N GLU A 40 18.15 -9.48 -18.02
CA GLU A 40 17.96 -10.94 -18.12
C GLU A 40 16.60 -11.44 -17.59
N ASN A 41 15.56 -10.58 -17.62
CA ASN A 41 14.18 -10.87 -17.19
C ASN A 41 14.06 -11.42 -15.75
N PRO A 42 14.56 -10.73 -14.73
CA PRO A 42 14.59 -11.21 -13.35
C PRO A 42 13.20 -11.51 -12.78
N GLN A 43 12.13 -10.94 -13.36
CA GLN A 43 10.73 -11.18 -12.98
C GLN A 43 10.25 -12.61 -13.31
N ASP A 44 10.96 -13.37 -14.10
CA ASP A 44 10.59 -14.73 -14.48
C ASP A 44 11.20 -15.80 -13.55
N ASP A 45 12.04 -15.38 -12.58
CA ASP A 45 12.77 -16.30 -11.69
C ASP A 45 11.91 -16.85 -10.53
N TYR A 46 10.73 -16.23 -10.25
CA TYR A 46 9.90 -16.55 -9.09
C TYR A 46 8.41 -16.29 -9.37
N PRO A 47 7.50 -17.02 -8.71
CA PRO A 47 6.07 -16.73 -8.80
C PRO A 47 5.71 -15.38 -8.18
N ILE A 48 4.73 -14.69 -8.79
CA ILE A 48 4.33 -13.34 -8.43
C ILE A 48 2.84 -13.28 -8.12
N ILE A 49 2.48 -12.67 -7.00
CA ILE A 49 1.12 -12.23 -6.68
C ILE A 49 1.05 -10.72 -6.92
N HIS A 50 0.21 -10.31 -7.86
CA HIS A 50 0.08 -8.90 -8.27
C HIS A 50 -1.16 -8.28 -7.63
N VAL A 51 -0.98 -7.26 -6.80
CA VAL A 51 -2.03 -6.68 -5.94
C VAL A 51 -2.36 -5.26 -6.37
N THR A 52 -3.62 -5.04 -6.78
CA THR A 52 -4.17 -3.69 -7.03
C THR A 52 -5.38 -3.42 -6.14
N GLY A 53 -5.85 -2.19 -6.15
CA GLY A 53 -7.03 -1.75 -5.41
C GLY A 53 -7.00 -0.24 -5.18
N THR A 54 -8.11 0.35 -4.80
CA THR A 54 -8.13 1.75 -4.35
C THR A 54 -7.49 1.82 -2.97
N ASN A 55 -8.00 1.08 -2.01
CA ASN A 55 -7.47 0.96 -0.64
C ASN A 55 -7.15 -0.51 -0.31
N GLY A 56 -6.43 -0.76 0.78
CA GLY A 56 -6.16 -2.11 1.29
C GLY A 56 -4.94 -2.82 0.71
N LYS A 57 -4.37 -2.38 -0.42
CA LYS A 57 -3.23 -3.03 -1.09
C LYS A 57 -2.07 -3.38 -0.14
N GLY A 58 -1.48 -2.37 0.49
CA GLY A 58 -0.34 -2.57 1.40
C GLY A 58 -0.68 -3.42 2.63
N SER A 59 -1.89 -3.29 3.21
CA SER A 59 -2.33 -4.15 4.31
C SER A 59 -2.47 -5.61 3.88
N THR A 60 -3.06 -5.86 2.70
CA THR A 60 -3.18 -7.21 2.13
C THR A 60 -1.81 -7.82 1.86
N ILE A 61 -0.87 -7.04 1.30
CA ILE A 61 0.52 -7.46 1.09
C ILE A 61 1.22 -7.78 2.40
N ALA A 62 1.04 -6.96 3.44
CA ALA A 62 1.62 -7.22 4.76
C ALA A 62 1.11 -8.54 5.36
N MET A 63 -0.20 -8.80 5.27
CA MET A 63 -0.80 -10.05 5.73
C MET A 63 -0.34 -11.26 4.89
N LEU A 64 -0.29 -11.14 3.56
CA LEU A 64 0.26 -12.17 2.68
C LEU A 64 1.73 -12.46 3.01
N SER A 65 2.55 -11.41 3.15
CA SER A 65 3.95 -11.57 3.53
C SER A 65 4.10 -12.32 4.86
N SER A 66 3.30 -11.94 5.86
CA SER A 66 3.30 -12.62 7.15
C SER A 66 2.88 -14.09 7.04
N LEU A 67 1.83 -14.39 6.26
CA LEU A 67 1.35 -15.76 6.03
C LEU A 67 2.46 -16.63 5.43
N PHE A 68 3.08 -16.19 4.33
CA PHE A 68 4.13 -16.94 3.66
C PHE A 68 5.39 -17.11 4.53
N VAL A 69 5.83 -16.04 5.21
CA VAL A 69 7.00 -16.10 6.13
C VAL A 69 6.77 -17.11 7.25
N TYR A 70 5.58 -17.13 7.86
CA TYR A 70 5.25 -18.08 8.91
C TYR A 70 5.11 -19.54 8.43
N GLN A 71 4.87 -19.73 7.12
CA GLN A 71 4.98 -21.06 6.49
C GLN A 71 6.43 -21.45 6.15
N GLY A 72 7.40 -20.57 6.41
CA GLY A 72 8.82 -20.81 6.16
C GLY A 72 9.29 -20.47 4.74
N GLN A 73 8.50 -19.74 3.98
CA GLN A 73 8.84 -19.31 2.62
C GLN A 73 9.56 -17.96 2.64
N LYS A 74 10.49 -17.77 1.71
CA LYS A 74 11.20 -16.50 1.52
C LYS A 74 10.41 -15.55 0.61
N VAL A 75 10.00 -14.41 1.15
CA VAL A 75 9.04 -13.49 0.52
C VAL A 75 9.70 -12.19 0.12
N GLY A 76 9.55 -11.80 -1.16
CA GLY A 76 9.81 -10.43 -1.60
C GLY A 76 8.52 -9.62 -1.61
N ALA A 77 8.53 -8.37 -1.12
CA ALA A 77 7.39 -7.47 -1.25
C ALA A 77 7.82 -6.09 -1.76
N PHE A 78 7.16 -5.63 -2.83
CA PHE A 78 7.30 -4.28 -3.36
C PHE A 78 6.05 -3.49 -3.07
N VAL A 79 6.20 -2.37 -2.37
CA VAL A 79 5.07 -1.55 -1.87
C VAL A 79 5.23 -0.08 -2.22
N SER A 80 4.10 0.63 -2.28
CA SER A 80 4.09 2.06 -2.62
C SER A 80 2.95 2.84 -1.94
N PRO A 81 3.20 4.11 -1.58
CA PRO A 81 4.50 4.80 -1.53
C PRO A 81 5.37 4.29 -0.37
N HIS A 82 6.64 4.73 -0.31
CA HIS A 82 7.46 4.60 0.89
C HIS A 82 6.93 5.49 2.02
N LEU A 83 7.21 5.11 3.26
CA LEU A 83 6.81 5.92 4.40
C LEU A 83 7.93 6.92 4.79
N ILE A 84 9.15 6.45 4.99
CA ILE A 84 10.28 7.29 5.44
C ILE A 84 11.36 7.37 4.37
N ASP A 85 11.76 6.23 3.82
CA ASP A 85 12.86 6.14 2.87
C ASP A 85 12.50 5.30 1.65
N TYR A 86 13.25 5.46 0.54
CA TYR A 86 13.04 4.67 -0.69
C TYR A 86 13.18 3.18 -0.46
N THR A 87 14.06 2.78 0.47
CA THR A 87 14.29 1.38 0.85
C THR A 87 13.07 0.71 1.45
N ASP A 88 12.15 1.47 2.07
CA ASP A 88 10.87 0.95 2.62
C ASP A 88 9.99 0.26 1.56
N ARG A 89 10.26 0.53 0.28
CA ARG A 89 9.51 -0.09 -0.82
C ARG A 89 9.88 -1.53 -1.09
N PHE A 90 11.04 -1.97 -0.60
CA PHE A 90 11.63 -3.27 -0.92
C PHE A 90 11.82 -4.08 0.36
N LEU A 91 11.01 -5.11 0.51
CA LEU A 91 11.04 -5.94 1.70
C LEU A 91 11.44 -7.38 1.35
N ILE A 92 12.27 -7.99 2.18
CA ILE A 92 12.50 -9.44 2.18
C ILE A 92 12.11 -9.94 3.57
N ASP A 93 11.13 -10.86 3.64
CA ASP A 93 10.63 -11.42 4.89
C ASP A 93 10.20 -10.33 5.90
N GLY A 94 9.62 -9.23 5.39
CA GLY A 94 9.21 -8.07 6.17
C GLY A 94 10.35 -7.11 6.54
N ASN A 95 11.62 -7.43 6.24
CA ASN A 95 12.77 -6.58 6.52
C ASN A 95 13.07 -5.65 5.34
N VAL A 96 13.31 -4.38 5.65
CA VAL A 96 13.64 -3.34 4.65
C VAL A 96 14.99 -3.62 3.99
N MET A 97 15.11 -3.31 2.69
CA MET A 97 16.35 -3.41 1.92
C MET A 97 17.49 -2.62 2.57
N SER A 98 18.68 -3.22 2.66
CA SER A 98 19.87 -2.53 3.15
C SER A 98 20.37 -1.45 2.16
N GLU A 99 21.09 -0.43 2.67
CA GLU A 99 21.71 0.58 1.82
C GLU A 99 22.71 -0.03 0.82
N GLU A 100 23.43 -1.08 1.23
CA GLU A 100 24.37 -1.79 0.35
C GLU A 100 23.64 -2.46 -0.82
N ASP A 101 22.54 -3.18 -0.56
CA ASP A 101 21.72 -3.79 -1.60
C ASP A 101 21.09 -2.71 -2.51
N PHE A 102 20.66 -1.58 -1.92
CA PHE A 102 20.06 -0.47 -2.67
C PHE A 102 21.06 0.12 -3.68
N GLU A 103 22.30 0.38 -3.27
CA GLU A 103 23.36 0.88 -4.17
C GLU A 103 23.71 -0.17 -5.24
N ILE A 104 23.89 -1.43 -4.86
CA ILE A 104 24.24 -2.51 -5.82
C ILE A 104 23.14 -2.68 -6.88
N VAL A 105 21.89 -2.79 -6.44
CA VAL A 105 20.75 -3.04 -7.36
C VAL A 105 20.47 -1.80 -8.20
N GLY A 106 20.53 -0.61 -7.59
CA GLY A 106 20.35 0.65 -8.30
C GLY A 106 21.40 0.87 -9.39
N GLU A 107 22.66 0.50 -9.13
CA GLU A 107 23.73 0.58 -10.12
C GLU A 107 23.50 -0.36 -11.31
N LEU A 108 23.01 -1.58 -11.08
CA LEU A 108 22.65 -2.51 -12.16
C LEU A 108 21.56 -1.92 -13.07
N VAL A 109 20.52 -1.34 -12.49
CA VAL A 109 19.44 -0.70 -13.25
C VAL A 109 19.95 0.53 -14.00
N ARG A 110 20.82 1.35 -13.37
CA ARG A 110 21.43 2.53 -14.00
C ARG A 110 22.29 2.15 -15.20
N GLN A 111 23.09 1.10 -15.10
CA GLN A 111 23.91 0.60 -16.21
C GLN A 111 23.04 0.11 -17.38
N ALA A 112 21.94 -0.59 -17.10
CA ALA A 112 20.99 -1.00 -18.13
C ALA A 112 20.29 0.21 -18.78
N GLU A 113 19.94 1.26 -18.00
CA GLU A 113 19.36 2.50 -18.55
C GLU A 113 20.27 3.16 -19.57
N VAL A 114 21.58 3.16 -19.38
CA VAL A 114 22.55 3.76 -20.35
C VAL A 114 22.37 3.19 -21.75
N THR A 115 22.04 1.90 -21.86
CA THR A 115 21.79 1.25 -23.15
C THR A 115 20.45 1.69 -23.77
N LEU A 116 19.49 2.14 -22.95
CA LEU A 116 18.16 2.56 -23.41
C LEU A 116 18.12 4.00 -23.90
N ILE A 117 19.03 4.87 -23.45
CA ILE A 117 18.98 6.33 -23.66
C ILE A 117 19.06 6.72 -25.15
N ASP A 118 19.65 5.90 -26.00
CA ASP A 118 19.73 6.16 -27.45
C ASP A 118 18.38 6.00 -28.17
N GLU A 119 17.46 5.17 -27.63
CA GLU A 119 16.15 4.89 -28.24
C GLU A 119 14.96 5.42 -27.41
N TYR A 120 15.14 5.56 -26.10
CA TYR A 120 14.10 5.94 -25.15
C TYR A 120 14.53 7.13 -24.30
N GLU A 121 13.54 7.90 -23.84
CA GLU A 121 13.80 8.90 -22.79
C GLU A 121 14.19 8.24 -21.46
N PRO A 122 14.85 8.99 -20.55
CA PRO A 122 15.22 8.47 -19.24
C PRO A 122 14.05 7.84 -18.48
N LEU A 123 14.34 6.81 -17.69
CA LEU A 123 13.36 6.14 -16.85
C LEU A 123 12.72 7.12 -15.85
N SER A 124 11.45 6.96 -15.58
CA SER A 124 10.79 7.66 -14.49
C SER A 124 11.14 7.02 -13.14
N PHE A 125 10.94 7.78 -12.06
CA PHE A 125 11.15 7.30 -10.69
C PHE A 125 10.52 5.92 -10.43
N PHE A 126 9.24 5.74 -10.84
CA PHE A 126 8.53 4.50 -10.52
C PHE A 126 8.98 3.31 -11.39
N GLU A 127 9.46 3.56 -12.61
CA GLU A 127 10.09 2.52 -13.45
C GLU A 127 11.39 2.03 -12.83
N ILE A 128 12.22 2.95 -12.32
CA ILE A 128 13.45 2.57 -11.60
C ILE A 128 13.11 1.73 -10.35
N MET A 129 12.16 2.19 -9.52
CA MET A 129 11.77 1.45 -8.33
C MET A 129 11.25 0.05 -8.67
N THR A 130 10.41 -0.08 -9.71
CA THR A 130 9.90 -1.37 -10.17
C THR A 130 11.03 -2.28 -10.64
N ALA A 131 11.94 -1.78 -11.47
CA ALA A 131 13.08 -2.55 -11.96
C ALA A 131 13.98 -3.01 -10.81
N MET A 132 14.29 -2.11 -9.87
CA MET A 132 15.09 -2.44 -8.68
C MET A 132 14.42 -3.54 -7.85
N ALA A 133 13.10 -3.51 -7.66
CA ALA A 133 12.37 -4.54 -6.93
C ALA A 133 12.56 -5.92 -7.59
N LEU A 134 12.32 -6.01 -8.90
CA LEU A 134 12.40 -7.27 -9.64
C LEU A 134 13.82 -7.86 -9.62
N VAL A 135 14.85 -7.03 -9.84
CA VAL A 135 16.26 -7.44 -9.73
C VAL A 135 16.60 -7.87 -8.30
N TYR A 136 16.15 -7.14 -7.29
CA TYR A 136 16.41 -7.44 -5.88
C TYR A 136 15.87 -8.80 -5.49
N PHE A 137 14.62 -9.09 -5.84
CA PHE A 137 13.96 -10.34 -5.50
C PHE A 137 14.64 -11.55 -6.16
N SER A 138 15.01 -11.45 -7.43
CA SER A 138 15.81 -12.48 -8.14
C SER A 138 17.14 -12.74 -7.43
N ARG A 139 17.90 -11.68 -7.12
CA ARG A 139 19.19 -11.79 -6.43
C ARG A 139 19.08 -12.40 -5.03
N LYS A 140 18.00 -12.09 -4.32
CA LYS A 140 17.73 -12.66 -2.99
C LYS A 140 17.10 -14.06 -3.05
N LYS A 141 16.75 -14.54 -4.26
CA LYS A 141 16.14 -15.86 -4.50
C LYS A 141 14.87 -16.03 -3.66
N VAL A 142 13.92 -15.11 -3.82
CA VAL A 142 12.62 -15.23 -3.15
C VAL A 142 11.83 -16.41 -3.74
N GLU A 143 11.01 -17.04 -2.92
CA GLU A 143 10.14 -18.16 -3.31
C GLU A 143 8.77 -17.65 -3.77
N VAL A 144 8.39 -16.44 -3.36
CA VAL A 144 7.21 -15.70 -3.83
C VAL A 144 7.47 -14.20 -3.76
N ALA A 145 7.00 -13.45 -4.77
CA ALA A 145 7.01 -11.99 -4.74
C ALA A 145 5.59 -11.42 -4.71
N LEU A 146 5.39 -10.41 -3.87
CA LEU A 146 4.16 -9.64 -3.72
C LEU A 146 4.39 -8.27 -4.34
N LEU A 147 3.72 -7.95 -5.44
CA LEU A 147 3.90 -6.67 -6.14
C LEU A 147 2.67 -5.77 -5.94
N GLU A 148 2.85 -4.61 -5.32
CA GLU A 148 1.84 -3.56 -5.26
C GLU A 148 1.82 -2.75 -6.54
N VAL A 149 0.66 -2.64 -7.17
CA VAL A 149 0.42 -1.70 -8.27
C VAL A 149 0.48 -0.26 -7.74
N GLY A 150 1.22 0.60 -8.42
CA GLY A 150 1.30 2.00 -8.03
C GLY A 150 -0.02 2.75 -8.24
N ILE A 151 -0.54 2.76 -9.46
CA ILE A 151 -1.83 3.40 -9.80
C ILE A 151 -2.51 2.62 -10.92
N GLY A 152 -3.80 2.30 -10.73
CA GLY A 152 -4.61 1.59 -11.71
C GLY A 152 -4.23 0.12 -11.83
N GLY A 153 -3.60 -0.26 -12.91
CA GLY A 153 -3.16 -1.64 -13.20
C GLY A 153 -2.73 -1.81 -14.65
N LEU A 154 -3.62 -1.58 -15.61
CA LEU A 154 -3.41 -1.83 -17.04
C LEU A 154 -2.09 -1.25 -17.58
N LEU A 155 -1.81 0.01 -17.27
CA LEU A 155 -0.63 0.75 -17.71
C LEU A 155 0.38 0.99 -16.57
N ASP A 156 0.24 0.29 -15.45
CA ASP A 156 1.22 0.38 -14.37
C ASP A 156 2.51 -0.32 -14.73
N THR A 157 3.66 0.24 -14.35
CA THR A 157 4.97 -0.33 -14.68
C THR A 157 5.16 -1.73 -14.12
N THR A 158 4.47 -2.07 -13.02
CA THR A 158 4.47 -3.42 -12.47
C THR A 158 3.78 -4.45 -13.37
N ASN A 159 2.95 -3.99 -14.33
CA ASN A 159 2.16 -4.89 -15.19
C ASN A 159 2.96 -5.52 -16.36
N ILE A 160 4.27 -5.39 -16.34
CA ILE A 160 5.16 -6.12 -17.25
C ILE A 160 5.30 -7.60 -16.87
N VAL A 161 4.90 -7.97 -15.67
CA VAL A 161 5.05 -9.33 -15.14
C VAL A 161 3.93 -10.28 -15.61
N HIS A 162 4.25 -11.56 -15.70
CA HIS A 162 3.28 -12.64 -15.82
C HIS A 162 2.96 -13.21 -14.44
N SER A 163 2.09 -12.49 -13.69
CA SER A 163 1.75 -12.88 -12.33
C SER A 163 1.05 -14.24 -12.27
N THR A 164 1.37 -15.02 -11.25
CA THR A 164 0.72 -16.32 -10.95
C THR A 164 -0.71 -16.11 -10.47
N MET A 165 -0.93 -15.05 -9.69
CA MET A 165 -2.25 -14.65 -9.19
C MET A 165 -2.40 -13.13 -9.23
N SER A 166 -3.64 -12.67 -9.36
CA SER A 166 -4.01 -11.25 -9.25
C SER A 166 -4.99 -11.03 -8.12
N VAL A 167 -4.85 -9.90 -7.44
CA VAL A 167 -5.73 -9.49 -6.34
C VAL A 167 -6.25 -8.08 -6.59
N ILE A 168 -7.56 -7.88 -6.46
CA ILE A 168 -8.19 -6.55 -6.36
C ILE A 168 -8.78 -6.41 -4.97
N THR A 169 -8.17 -5.59 -4.13
CA THR A 169 -8.59 -5.45 -2.72
C THR A 169 -9.90 -4.67 -2.56
N SER A 170 -10.02 -3.56 -3.28
CA SER A 170 -11.22 -2.71 -3.28
C SER A 170 -11.25 -1.81 -4.51
N ILE A 171 -12.44 -1.31 -4.87
CA ILE A 171 -12.62 -0.28 -5.91
C ILE A 171 -13.45 0.87 -5.33
N GLY A 172 -12.98 2.09 -5.53
CA GLY A 172 -13.64 3.33 -5.14
C GLY A 172 -13.05 4.50 -5.91
N MET A 173 -13.68 5.67 -5.79
CA MET A 173 -13.22 6.88 -6.47
C MET A 173 -11.89 7.36 -5.88
N ASP A 174 -10.87 7.37 -6.68
CA ASP A 174 -9.54 7.94 -6.43
C ASP A 174 -8.77 8.04 -7.76
N HIS A 175 -7.85 9.00 -7.86
CA HIS A 175 -7.07 9.25 -9.08
C HIS A 175 -7.91 9.44 -10.36
N GLU A 176 -9.06 10.12 -10.24
CA GLU A 176 -10.05 10.30 -11.30
C GLU A 176 -9.44 10.88 -12.58
N GLU A 177 -8.52 11.84 -12.46
CA GLU A 177 -7.80 12.42 -13.60
C GLU A 177 -7.02 11.40 -14.46
N MET A 178 -6.69 10.23 -13.87
CA MET A 178 -5.88 9.19 -14.53
C MET A 178 -6.66 7.92 -14.84
N LEU A 179 -7.62 7.57 -13.99
CA LEU A 179 -8.30 6.27 -14.04
C LEU A 179 -9.73 6.35 -14.58
N GLY A 180 -10.29 7.57 -14.65
CA GLY A 180 -11.67 7.81 -15.06
C GLY A 180 -12.58 8.27 -13.93
N ASN A 181 -13.79 8.69 -14.30
CA ASN A 181 -14.75 9.35 -13.41
C ASN A 181 -15.90 8.42 -12.98
N THR A 182 -15.81 7.13 -13.29
CA THR A 182 -16.79 6.11 -12.89
C THR A 182 -16.11 4.89 -12.29
N LEU A 183 -16.84 4.11 -11.50
CA LEU A 183 -16.33 2.88 -10.90
C LEU A 183 -15.97 1.84 -11.97
N GLU A 184 -16.70 1.81 -13.07
CA GLU A 184 -16.45 0.93 -14.22
C GLU A 184 -15.12 1.28 -14.92
N GLU A 185 -14.84 2.57 -15.18
CA GLU A 185 -13.58 3.01 -15.78
C GLU A 185 -12.40 2.65 -14.88
N ILE A 186 -12.50 2.89 -13.56
CA ILE A 186 -11.49 2.51 -12.59
C ILE A 186 -11.33 0.98 -12.54
N ALA A 187 -12.42 0.21 -12.62
CA ALA A 187 -12.39 -1.25 -12.66
C ALA A 187 -11.67 -1.78 -13.91
N ILE A 188 -11.91 -1.19 -15.10
CA ILE A 188 -11.20 -1.53 -16.34
C ILE A 188 -9.68 -1.36 -16.16
N GLN A 189 -9.24 -0.26 -15.55
CA GLN A 189 -7.82 -0.04 -15.30
C GLN A 189 -7.23 -1.08 -14.34
N LYS A 190 -7.96 -1.46 -13.29
CA LYS A 190 -7.47 -2.42 -12.29
C LYS A 190 -7.50 -3.85 -12.80
N THR A 191 -8.54 -4.27 -13.51
CA THR A 191 -8.62 -5.60 -14.13
C THR A 191 -7.57 -5.83 -15.22
N GLY A 192 -6.91 -4.77 -15.71
CA GLY A 192 -5.79 -4.86 -16.63
C GLY A 192 -4.59 -5.67 -16.14
N ILE A 193 -4.52 -6.03 -14.85
CA ILE A 193 -3.49 -6.93 -14.31
C ILE A 193 -3.83 -8.42 -14.49
N PHE A 194 -5.05 -8.79 -14.90
CA PHE A 194 -5.44 -10.18 -15.10
C PHE A 194 -4.63 -10.81 -16.22
N LYS A 195 -4.28 -12.09 -16.04
CA LYS A 195 -3.55 -12.91 -17.02
C LYS A 195 -4.39 -14.11 -17.42
N GLN A 196 -4.05 -14.72 -18.57
CA GLN A 196 -4.78 -15.87 -19.09
C GLN A 196 -4.71 -17.06 -18.13
N ASN A 197 -5.85 -17.71 -17.88
CA ASN A 197 -5.98 -18.90 -17.01
C ASN A 197 -5.50 -18.70 -15.56
N GLN A 198 -5.63 -17.50 -15.02
CA GLN A 198 -5.12 -17.14 -13.71
C GLN A 198 -6.21 -17.24 -12.64
N ALA A 199 -5.83 -17.60 -11.42
CA ALA A 199 -6.68 -17.40 -10.24
C ALA A 199 -6.65 -15.90 -9.84
N VAL A 200 -7.82 -15.35 -9.58
CA VAL A 200 -8.02 -13.93 -9.22
C VAL A 200 -8.85 -13.85 -7.95
N VAL A 201 -8.34 -13.12 -6.96
CA VAL A 201 -9.06 -12.86 -5.71
C VAL A 201 -9.59 -11.44 -5.70
N LEU A 202 -10.89 -11.30 -5.48
CA LEU A 202 -11.62 -10.04 -5.44
C LEU A 202 -12.15 -9.79 -4.03
N GLY A 203 -11.81 -8.62 -3.47
CA GLY A 203 -12.38 -8.15 -2.22
C GLY A 203 -13.83 -7.70 -2.38
N ASN A 204 -14.32 -6.94 -1.42
CA ASN A 204 -15.68 -6.39 -1.44
C ASN A 204 -15.77 -5.23 -2.46
N LEU A 205 -16.20 -5.55 -3.68
CA LEU A 205 -16.30 -4.60 -4.78
C LEU A 205 -17.73 -4.08 -4.95
N PRO A 206 -17.92 -2.79 -5.33
CA PRO A 206 -19.21 -2.30 -5.80
C PRO A 206 -19.72 -3.12 -6.99
N THR A 207 -21.04 -3.21 -7.13
CA THR A 207 -21.70 -4.05 -8.16
C THR A 207 -21.21 -3.74 -9.57
N GLU A 208 -21.10 -2.46 -9.92
CA GLU A 208 -20.64 -2.00 -11.24
C GLU A 208 -19.20 -2.45 -11.53
N ALA A 209 -18.33 -2.33 -10.54
CA ALA A 209 -16.94 -2.76 -10.65
C ALA A 209 -16.82 -4.30 -10.70
N LEU A 210 -17.62 -5.02 -9.95
CA LEU A 210 -17.65 -6.48 -9.96
C LEU A 210 -18.07 -7.00 -11.33
N GLN A 211 -19.10 -6.41 -11.97
CA GLN A 211 -19.53 -6.77 -13.31
C GLN A 211 -18.40 -6.62 -14.34
N VAL A 212 -17.61 -5.55 -14.25
CA VAL A 212 -16.44 -5.38 -15.12
C VAL A 212 -15.42 -6.50 -14.86
N ALA A 213 -15.12 -6.80 -13.59
CA ALA A 213 -14.17 -7.86 -13.24
C ALA A 213 -14.63 -9.24 -13.75
N GLU A 214 -15.93 -9.54 -13.69
CA GLU A 214 -16.52 -10.78 -14.22
C GLU A 214 -16.38 -10.86 -15.76
N VAL A 215 -16.67 -9.78 -16.47
CA VAL A 215 -16.52 -9.73 -17.93
C VAL A 215 -15.07 -9.95 -18.36
N VAL A 216 -14.15 -9.22 -17.73
CA VAL A 216 -12.70 -9.35 -18.02
C VAL A 216 -12.20 -10.74 -17.60
N GLY A 217 -12.57 -11.21 -16.41
CA GLY A 217 -12.20 -12.54 -15.92
C GLY A 217 -12.65 -13.66 -16.86
N LYS A 218 -13.86 -13.58 -17.39
CA LYS A 218 -14.35 -14.52 -18.41
C LYS A 218 -13.54 -14.44 -19.71
N ALA A 219 -13.19 -13.24 -20.17
CA ALA A 219 -12.39 -13.06 -21.40
C ALA A 219 -10.99 -13.64 -21.28
N TYR A 220 -10.39 -13.61 -20.08
CA TYR A 220 -9.07 -14.20 -19.79
C TYR A 220 -9.14 -15.61 -19.21
N ASN A 221 -10.34 -16.23 -19.16
CA ASN A 221 -10.55 -17.55 -18.55
C ASN A 221 -9.98 -17.64 -17.13
N CYS A 222 -10.20 -16.59 -16.31
CA CYS A 222 -9.76 -16.55 -14.93
C CYS A 222 -10.68 -17.36 -14.02
N ASP A 223 -10.09 -17.95 -12.97
CA ASP A 223 -10.82 -18.53 -11.84
C ASP A 223 -11.03 -17.43 -10.79
N LEU A 224 -12.26 -16.90 -10.71
CA LEU A 224 -12.59 -15.76 -9.85
C LEU A 224 -13.03 -16.23 -8.46
N HIS A 225 -12.39 -15.69 -7.43
CA HIS A 225 -12.72 -15.88 -6.02
C HIS A 225 -13.15 -14.53 -5.43
N THR A 226 -14.44 -14.35 -5.22
CA THR A 226 -15.06 -13.08 -4.80
C THR A 226 -15.48 -13.15 -3.33
N PHE A 227 -15.15 -12.12 -2.57
CA PHE A 227 -15.62 -11.98 -1.18
C PHE A 227 -17.14 -11.99 -1.10
N GLU A 228 -17.69 -12.64 -0.05
CA GLU A 228 -19.12 -12.91 0.18
C GLU A 228 -19.79 -13.88 -0.84
N ARG A 229 -19.02 -14.47 -1.74
CA ARG A 229 -19.51 -15.47 -2.69
C ARG A 229 -18.72 -16.79 -2.59
N GLU A 230 -17.45 -16.78 -3.03
CA GLU A 230 -16.59 -17.96 -2.97
C GLU A 230 -15.89 -18.10 -1.62
N PHE A 231 -15.71 -16.99 -0.89
CA PHE A 231 -15.19 -16.98 0.47
C PHE A 231 -15.81 -15.85 1.30
N LYS A 232 -15.87 -16.04 2.61
CA LYS A 232 -16.47 -15.08 3.55
C LYS A 232 -15.86 -15.15 4.93
N ILE A 233 -16.19 -14.17 5.77
CA ILE A 233 -15.87 -14.17 7.20
C ILE A 233 -17.13 -14.03 8.04
N GLU A 234 -17.09 -14.60 9.24
CA GLU A 234 -18.07 -14.42 10.29
C GLU A 234 -17.37 -13.95 11.55
N LEU A 235 -17.84 -12.85 12.15
CA LEU A 235 -17.28 -12.34 13.40
C LEU A 235 -17.73 -13.22 14.56
N VAL A 236 -16.80 -13.56 15.43
CA VAL A 236 -17.03 -14.28 16.68
C VAL A 236 -16.42 -13.48 17.85
N GLU A 237 -16.71 -13.90 19.08
CA GLU A 237 -16.28 -13.20 20.30
C GLU A 237 -14.76 -12.99 20.36
N ASP A 238 -13.99 -13.98 19.93
CA ASP A 238 -12.52 -13.99 19.94
C ASP A 238 -11.92 -13.98 18.53
N GLY A 239 -12.36 -13.10 17.63
CA GLY A 239 -11.79 -12.95 16.30
C GLY A 239 -12.78 -13.13 15.16
N PHE A 240 -12.44 -13.96 14.19
CA PHE A 240 -13.33 -14.26 13.05
C PHE A 240 -13.12 -15.69 12.53
N ILE A 241 -14.16 -16.22 11.90
CA ILE A 241 -14.09 -17.48 11.16
C ILE A 241 -14.09 -17.18 9.68
N PHE A 242 -13.02 -17.57 9.00
CA PHE A 242 -12.94 -17.58 7.54
C PHE A 242 -13.52 -18.88 7.00
N THR A 243 -14.28 -18.80 5.90
CA THR A 243 -14.86 -19.97 5.23
C THR A 243 -14.77 -19.82 3.72
N ASN A 244 -14.29 -20.86 3.04
CA ASN A 244 -14.42 -21.04 1.59
C ASN A 244 -14.89 -22.46 1.27
N ALA A 245 -14.90 -22.85 -0.01
CA ALA A 245 -15.37 -24.17 -0.45
C ALA A 245 -14.54 -25.34 0.11
N ASP A 246 -13.27 -25.10 0.44
CA ASP A 246 -12.31 -26.15 0.82
C ASP A 246 -12.12 -26.26 2.33
N THR A 247 -12.31 -25.16 3.09
CA THR A 247 -11.92 -25.11 4.52
C THR A 247 -12.70 -24.06 5.31
N GLN A 248 -12.67 -24.25 6.64
CA GLN A 248 -13.09 -23.27 7.63
C GLN A 248 -11.94 -23.07 8.63
N ILE A 249 -11.51 -21.83 8.84
CA ILE A 249 -10.37 -21.49 9.70
C ILE A 249 -10.79 -20.41 10.70
N HIS A 250 -10.61 -20.68 11.99
CA HIS A 250 -10.79 -19.70 13.05
C HIS A 250 -9.48 -18.91 13.23
N ILE A 251 -9.59 -17.58 13.15
CA ILE A 251 -8.50 -16.64 13.43
C ILE A 251 -8.82 -15.90 14.72
N PRO A 252 -8.18 -16.24 15.83
CA PRO A 252 -8.58 -15.73 17.15
C PRO A 252 -8.27 -14.25 17.36
N ARG A 253 -7.36 -13.69 16.54
CA ARG A 253 -6.98 -12.27 16.64
C ARG A 253 -6.34 -11.78 15.37
N LEU A 254 -6.75 -10.59 14.93
CA LEU A 254 -6.04 -9.81 13.93
C LEU A 254 -5.37 -8.61 14.61
N ASN A 255 -4.05 -8.45 14.43
CA ASN A 255 -3.32 -7.35 15.04
C ASN A 255 -3.59 -5.99 14.36
N LEU A 256 -3.85 -5.97 13.04
CA LEU A 256 -4.23 -4.76 12.33
C LEU A 256 -5.64 -4.31 12.73
N LYS A 257 -5.77 -3.04 13.11
CA LYS A 257 -7.02 -2.47 13.64
C LYS A 257 -7.94 -1.94 12.53
N GLY A 258 -9.26 -1.96 12.79
CA GLY A 258 -10.31 -1.48 11.89
C GLY A 258 -11.04 -2.62 11.19
N LYS A 259 -12.39 -2.49 11.04
CA LYS A 259 -13.24 -3.53 10.43
C LYS A 259 -12.81 -3.89 9.01
N TYR A 260 -12.37 -2.91 8.23
CA TYR A 260 -11.89 -3.12 6.86
C TYR A 260 -10.64 -4.02 6.79
N GLN A 261 -9.88 -4.14 7.87
CA GLN A 261 -8.76 -5.07 7.91
C GLN A 261 -9.20 -6.54 7.95
N LEU A 262 -10.41 -6.81 8.41
CA LEU A 262 -11.00 -8.16 8.37
C LEU A 262 -11.27 -8.59 6.93
N GLU A 263 -11.78 -7.67 6.09
CA GLU A 263 -11.95 -7.93 4.65
C GLU A 263 -10.60 -8.11 3.96
N ASN A 264 -9.61 -7.26 4.27
CA ASN A 264 -8.25 -7.43 3.75
C ASN A 264 -7.63 -8.77 4.20
N ALA A 265 -7.89 -9.21 5.44
CA ALA A 265 -7.44 -10.49 5.96
C ALA A 265 -8.09 -11.67 5.24
N ALA A 266 -9.39 -11.59 4.96
CA ALA A 266 -10.08 -12.61 4.17
C ALA A 266 -9.51 -12.72 2.76
N VAL A 267 -9.27 -11.59 2.09
CA VAL A 267 -8.64 -11.54 0.75
C VAL A 267 -7.23 -12.13 0.78
N ALA A 268 -6.42 -11.76 1.78
CA ALA A 268 -5.07 -12.29 1.94
C ALA A 268 -5.09 -13.80 2.19
N LEU A 269 -5.99 -14.27 3.06
CA LEU A 269 -6.09 -15.70 3.39
C LEU A 269 -6.57 -16.52 2.20
N GLU A 270 -7.60 -16.09 1.46
CA GLU A 270 -8.04 -16.77 0.25
C GLU A 270 -6.92 -16.84 -0.79
N CYS A 271 -6.23 -15.72 -1.04
CA CYS A 271 -5.12 -15.67 -1.98
C CYS A 271 -4.00 -16.64 -1.56
N PHE A 272 -3.61 -16.64 -0.29
CA PHE A 272 -2.62 -17.55 0.27
C PHE A 272 -3.03 -19.02 0.09
N LEU A 273 -4.26 -19.39 0.48
CA LEU A 273 -4.76 -20.75 0.36
C LEU A 273 -4.79 -21.25 -1.09
N ARG A 274 -5.16 -20.39 -2.04
CA ARG A 274 -5.15 -20.72 -3.46
C ARG A 274 -3.73 -20.86 -4.01
N PHE A 275 -2.79 -20.02 -3.57
CA PHE A 275 -1.40 -20.13 -3.95
C PHE A 275 -0.79 -21.45 -3.46
N GLU A 276 -0.93 -21.77 -2.17
CA GLU A 276 -0.43 -23.00 -1.59
C GLU A 276 -1.03 -24.25 -2.26
N LYS A 277 -2.34 -24.22 -2.56
CA LYS A 277 -3.03 -25.29 -3.29
C LYS A 277 -2.47 -25.46 -4.71
N ASN A 278 -2.20 -24.37 -5.43
CA ASN A 278 -1.66 -24.39 -6.78
C ASN A 278 -0.25 -25.04 -6.83
N PHE A 279 0.57 -24.77 -5.83
CA PHE A 279 1.93 -25.33 -5.70
C PHE A 279 1.97 -26.62 -4.88
N GLN A 280 0.84 -27.11 -4.38
CA GLN A 280 0.71 -28.34 -3.57
C GLN A 280 1.57 -28.31 -2.30
N LEU A 281 1.67 -27.12 -1.68
CA LEU A 281 2.46 -26.92 -0.48
C LEU A 281 1.60 -27.20 0.78
N PRO A 282 2.19 -27.74 1.86
CA PRO A 282 1.47 -28.04 3.09
C PRO A 282 1.17 -26.74 3.87
N ILE A 283 -0.01 -26.67 4.48
CA ILE A 283 -0.44 -25.51 5.27
C ILE A 283 -0.43 -25.87 6.77
N SER A 284 0.31 -25.09 7.57
CA SER A 284 0.24 -25.13 9.03
C SER A 284 -0.80 -24.14 9.54
N LEU A 285 -1.90 -24.64 10.12
CA LEU A 285 -2.95 -23.77 10.67
C LEU A 285 -2.47 -22.90 11.83
N SER A 286 -1.57 -23.39 12.67
CA SER A 286 -0.96 -22.59 13.75
C SER A 286 -0.16 -21.42 13.19
N ALA A 287 0.63 -21.65 12.14
CA ALA A 287 1.38 -20.61 11.46
C ALA A 287 0.45 -19.55 10.84
N VAL A 288 -0.68 -19.96 10.26
CA VAL A 288 -1.72 -19.02 9.75
C VAL A 288 -2.26 -18.16 10.90
N GLN A 289 -2.62 -18.75 12.03
CA GLN A 289 -3.15 -18.01 13.18
C GLN A 289 -2.12 -17.05 13.79
N GLU A 290 -0.89 -17.51 13.97
CA GLU A 290 0.21 -16.69 14.50
C GLU A 290 0.53 -15.51 13.59
N SER A 291 0.56 -15.70 12.27
CA SER A 291 0.84 -14.64 11.29
C SER A 291 -0.10 -13.45 11.43
N PHE A 292 -1.41 -13.69 11.63
CA PHE A 292 -2.40 -12.62 11.82
C PHE A 292 -2.31 -11.93 13.18
N GLN A 293 -1.81 -12.61 14.20
CA GLN A 293 -1.66 -12.03 15.54
C GLN A 293 -0.51 -11.06 15.66
N ILE A 294 0.49 -11.17 14.77
CA ILE A 294 1.71 -10.34 14.85
C ILE A 294 1.86 -9.34 13.73
N VAL A 295 1.14 -9.53 12.60
CA VAL A 295 1.27 -8.65 11.43
C VAL A 295 1.10 -7.19 11.82
N THR A 296 2.01 -6.34 11.35
CA THR A 296 1.95 -4.88 11.50
C THR A 296 2.10 -4.22 10.15
N TRP A 297 1.53 -3.04 10.00
CA TRP A 297 1.73 -2.23 8.81
C TRP A 297 1.83 -0.75 9.19
N PRO A 298 3.00 -0.13 9.06
CA PRO A 298 3.20 1.26 9.43
C PRO A 298 2.21 2.21 8.77
N GLY A 299 1.67 3.17 9.52
CA GLY A 299 0.70 4.15 9.05
C GLY A 299 -0.70 3.58 8.75
N ARG A 300 -1.05 2.42 9.28
CA ARG A 300 -2.41 1.86 9.23
C ARG A 300 -2.88 1.53 10.64
N MET A 301 -3.62 2.46 11.25
CA MET A 301 -4.03 2.40 12.65
C MET A 301 -2.86 2.06 13.57
N GLU A 302 -1.67 2.58 13.24
CA GLU A 302 -0.41 2.32 13.94
C GLU A 302 -0.39 3.08 15.28
N VAL A 303 -0.35 2.35 16.39
CA VAL A 303 -0.17 2.94 17.73
C VAL A 303 1.30 3.29 17.92
N VAL A 304 1.64 4.57 17.90
CA VAL A 304 3.03 5.06 18.05
C VAL A 304 3.35 5.54 19.47
N HIS A 305 2.31 5.78 20.28
CA HIS A 305 2.44 6.14 21.70
C HIS A 305 1.24 5.58 22.49
N GLN A 306 1.46 5.10 23.71
CA GLN A 306 0.43 4.38 24.47
C GLN A 306 -0.27 5.20 25.56
N ARG A 307 0.39 6.21 26.12
CA ARG A 307 -0.15 7.03 27.24
C ARG A 307 0.38 8.46 27.14
N PRO A 308 -0.38 9.39 26.57
CA PRO A 308 -1.70 9.21 25.90
C PRO A 308 -1.60 8.34 24.65
N THR A 309 -2.73 7.79 24.21
CA THR A 309 -2.76 6.98 22.98
C THR A 309 -2.62 7.90 21.76
N ILE A 310 -1.62 7.62 20.88
CA ILE A 310 -1.45 8.30 19.59
C ILE A 310 -1.45 7.27 18.48
N ILE A 311 -2.33 7.49 17.49
CA ILE A 311 -2.55 6.54 16.39
C ILE A 311 -2.34 7.27 15.07
N LEU A 312 -1.50 6.68 14.21
CA LEU A 312 -1.26 7.14 12.84
C LEU A 312 -2.09 6.33 11.85
N ASP A 313 -2.83 7.02 10.98
CA ASP A 313 -3.55 6.38 9.87
C ASP A 313 -3.42 7.15 8.56
N GLY A 314 -3.08 6.46 7.49
CA GLY A 314 -2.85 7.03 6.18
C GLY A 314 -4.10 7.19 5.31
N ALA A 315 -5.30 7.33 5.87
CA ALA A 315 -6.49 7.67 5.11
C ALA A 315 -6.31 9.01 4.38
N HIS A 316 -6.46 9.02 3.05
CA HIS A 316 -6.13 10.16 2.20
C HIS A 316 -7.14 10.40 1.07
N ASN A 317 -8.28 9.74 1.15
CA ASN A 317 -9.46 9.93 0.31
C ASN A 317 -10.72 9.68 1.14
N VAL A 318 -11.87 10.14 0.65
CA VAL A 318 -13.15 10.04 1.37
C VAL A 318 -13.53 8.57 1.64
N HIS A 319 -13.21 7.65 0.73
CA HIS A 319 -13.50 6.24 0.90
C HIS A 319 -12.72 5.60 2.07
N ALA A 320 -11.42 5.89 2.19
CA ALA A 320 -10.61 5.44 3.33
C ALA A 320 -11.03 6.13 4.63
N LEU A 321 -11.42 7.42 4.55
CA LEU A 321 -11.83 8.18 5.71
C LEU A 321 -13.13 7.66 6.35
N LYS A 322 -14.04 7.08 5.58
CA LYS A 322 -15.23 6.38 6.11
C LYS A 322 -14.84 5.27 7.09
N GLN A 323 -13.87 4.46 6.69
CA GLN A 323 -13.36 3.36 7.52
C GLN A 323 -12.62 3.85 8.76
N PHE A 324 -11.84 4.94 8.61
CA PHE A 324 -11.20 5.63 9.72
C PHE A 324 -12.23 6.10 10.76
N VAL A 325 -13.27 6.80 10.33
CA VAL A 325 -14.34 7.33 11.19
C VAL A 325 -15.06 6.22 11.95
N GLU A 326 -15.37 5.10 11.29
CA GLU A 326 -15.97 3.94 11.96
C GLU A 326 -15.07 3.42 13.09
N THR A 327 -13.76 3.38 12.86
CA THR A 327 -12.81 2.94 13.88
C THR A 327 -12.72 3.94 15.03
N VAL A 328 -12.68 5.25 14.76
CA VAL A 328 -12.69 6.30 15.80
C VAL A 328 -13.94 6.20 16.66
N LYS A 329 -15.12 6.02 16.05
CA LYS A 329 -16.40 5.85 16.78
C LYS A 329 -16.35 4.65 17.74
N GLN A 330 -15.78 3.53 17.32
CA GLN A 330 -15.63 2.34 18.18
C GLN A 330 -14.73 2.59 19.40
N TYR A 331 -13.62 3.30 19.21
CA TYR A 331 -12.74 3.68 20.33
C TYR A 331 -13.41 4.69 21.27
N GLY A 332 -14.26 5.58 20.76
CA GLY A 332 -14.97 6.59 21.55
C GLY A 332 -16.13 6.03 22.40
N GLU A 333 -16.59 4.81 22.18
CA GLU A 333 -17.62 4.15 23.01
C GLU A 333 -17.18 3.97 24.46
N ASP A 334 -15.87 3.95 24.74
CA ASP A 334 -15.30 3.89 26.08
C ASP A 334 -15.29 5.25 26.81
N GLY A 335 -15.80 6.33 26.18
CA GLY A 335 -15.91 7.67 26.75
C GLY A 335 -14.60 8.47 26.74
N ASP A 336 -13.62 8.05 25.96
CA ASP A 336 -12.36 8.75 25.78
C ASP A 336 -12.52 10.00 24.89
N GLN A 337 -11.86 11.10 25.26
CA GLN A 337 -11.83 12.30 24.42
C GLN A 337 -11.00 12.05 23.17
N GLN A 338 -11.59 12.35 22.01
CA GLN A 338 -10.96 12.13 20.71
C GLN A 338 -10.46 13.48 20.15
N THR A 339 -9.19 13.55 19.80
CA THR A 339 -8.59 14.65 19.05
C THR A 339 -8.09 14.14 17.70
N ILE A 340 -8.41 14.85 16.62
CA ILE A 340 -7.97 14.52 15.27
C ILE A 340 -7.01 15.61 14.79
N LEU A 341 -5.75 15.27 14.51
CA LEU A 341 -4.80 16.12 13.84
C LEU A 341 -4.76 15.74 12.35
N PHE A 342 -5.20 16.65 11.50
CA PHE A 342 -5.39 16.42 10.08
C PHE A 342 -4.47 17.28 9.22
N SER A 343 -3.84 16.66 8.21
CA SER A 343 -3.23 17.38 7.10
C SER A 343 -3.28 16.58 5.81
N ALA A 344 -3.41 17.24 4.67
CA ALA A 344 -3.55 16.61 3.37
C ALA A 344 -2.82 17.37 2.26
N LEU A 345 -2.84 16.84 1.04
CA LEU A 345 -2.35 17.53 -0.15
C LEU A 345 -3.49 18.29 -0.84
N LYS A 346 -3.23 19.51 -1.33
CA LYS A 346 -4.20 20.36 -2.06
C LYS A 346 -4.84 19.65 -3.27
N ARG A 347 -4.14 18.73 -3.91
CA ARG A 347 -4.64 17.92 -5.05
C ARG A 347 -5.65 16.83 -4.67
N LYS A 348 -5.83 16.54 -3.37
CA LYS A 348 -6.84 15.59 -2.86
C LYS A 348 -8.09 16.34 -2.47
N GLN A 349 -9.19 15.63 -2.28
CA GLN A 349 -10.50 16.16 -1.88
C GLN A 349 -10.48 16.57 -0.37
N TYR A 350 -9.49 17.39 0.04
CA TYR A 350 -9.26 17.69 1.46
C TYR A 350 -10.43 18.43 2.13
N LYS A 351 -11.16 19.27 1.37
CA LYS A 351 -12.34 19.97 1.91
C LYS A 351 -13.47 19.01 2.26
N GLU A 352 -13.80 18.13 1.32
CA GLU A 352 -14.79 17.08 1.55
C GLU A 352 -14.38 16.14 2.69
N MET A 353 -13.09 15.86 2.83
CA MET A 353 -12.57 15.05 3.94
C MET A 353 -12.77 15.74 5.28
N VAL A 354 -12.46 17.02 5.39
CA VAL A 354 -12.66 17.82 6.61
C VAL A 354 -14.14 17.97 6.95
N ASP A 355 -14.98 18.26 5.96
CA ASP A 355 -16.44 18.37 6.15
C ASP A 355 -17.03 17.03 6.60
N TYR A 356 -16.53 15.92 6.07
CA TYR A 356 -16.93 14.58 6.48
C TYR A 356 -16.53 14.30 7.94
N LEU A 357 -15.29 14.61 8.36
CA LEU A 357 -14.84 14.45 9.75
C LEU A 357 -15.72 15.27 10.72
N ARG A 358 -15.97 16.54 10.41
CA ARG A 358 -16.83 17.42 11.25
C ARG A 358 -18.26 16.90 11.40
N LYS A 359 -18.80 16.39 10.29
CA LYS A 359 -20.17 15.85 10.27
C LYS A 359 -20.29 14.55 11.07
N GLU A 360 -19.34 13.64 10.87
CA GLU A 360 -19.42 12.29 11.42
C GLU A 360 -18.86 12.16 12.85
N LEU A 361 -17.98 13.06 13.25
CA LEU A 361 -17.32 13.08 14.56
C LEU A 361 -17.48 14.47 15.22
N PRO A 362 -18.72 14.95 15.48
CA PRO A 362 -18.97 16.30 15.98
C PRO A 362 -18.39 16.52 17.39
N GLU A 363 -18.21 15.48 18.19
CA GLU A 363 -17.67 15.55 19.54
C GLU A 363 -16.13 15.51 19.58
N ALA A 364 -15.48 15.14 18.46
CA ALA A 364 -14.04 15.11 18.39
C ALA A 364 -13.47 16.52 18.15
N ARG A 365 -12.38 16.86 18.84
CA ARG A 365 -11.62 18.10 18.57
C ARG A 365 -10.87 17.91 17.23
N LEU A 366 -11.25 18.64 16.20
CA LEU A 366 -10.56 18.63 14.90
C LEU A 366 -9.57 19.79 14.82
N VAL A 367 -8.29 19.44 14.67
CA VAL A 367 -7.16 20.36 14.49
C VAL A 367 -6.56 20.12 13.12
N VAL A 368 -6.40 21.16 12.34
CA VAL A 368 -5.75 21.11 11.02
C VAL A 368 -4.36 21.69 11.11
N THR A 369 -3.41 21.11 10.35
CA THR A 369 -2.03 21.58 10.32
C THR A 369 -1.45 21.53 8.91
N THR A 370 -0.26 22.08 8.72
CA THR A 370 0.57 21.91 7.53
C THR A 370 1.80 21.04 7.83
N PHE A 371 2.57 20.70 6.82
CA PHE A 371 3.85 19.98 6.94
C PHE A 371 4.76 20.29 5.75
N GLU A 372 6.06 20.07 5.90
CA GLU A 372 7.05 20.30 4.84
C GLU A 372 6.90 19.33 3.67
N TYR A 373 5.99 19.66 2.78
CA TYR A 373 5.80 18.90 1.53
C TYR A 373 5.18 19.80 0.44
N ALA A 374 5.66 19.68 -0.80
CA ALA A 374 5.13 20.45 -1.92
C ALA A 374 3.64 20.14 -2.14
N GLY A 375 2.80 21.18 -2.04
CA GLY A 375 1.35 21.05 -2.20
C GLY A 375 0.62 20.58 -0.94
N ALA A 376 1.24 20.59 0.23
CA ALA A 376 0.52 20.45 1.50
C ALA A 376 -0.47 21.61 1.69
N ILE A 377 -1.58 21.36 2.39
CA ILE A 377 -2.54 22.39 2.74
C ILE A 377 -1.93 23.42 3.68
N GLU A 378 -2.38 24.67 3.56
CA GLU A 378 -1.94 25.79 4.35
C GLU A 378 -3.14 26.47 5.02
N LYS A 379 -2.89 27.34 5.99
CA LYS A 379 -3.93 28.08 6.73
C LYS A 379 -4.89 28.83 5.81
N THR A 380 -4.38 29.36 4.70
CA THR A 380 -5.16 30.10 3.69
C THR A 380 -6.13 29.23 2.89
N ASP A 381 -5.95 27.91 2.91
CA ASP A 381 -6.83 26.98 2.22
C ASP A 381 -8.15 26.72 2.98
N TYR A 382 -8.24 27.21 4.24
CA TYR A 382 -9.42 27.09 5.08
C TYR A 382 -10.01 28.46 5.42
N PRO A 383 -11.35 28.58 5.54
CA PRO A 383 -12.00 29.78 6.01
C PRO A 383 -11.56 30.14 7.44
N THR A 384 -11.19 31.37 7.67
CA THR A 384 -10.80 31.87 9.00
C THR A 384 -11.95 31.75 9.99
N GLY A 385 -11.71 31.10 11.14
CA GLY A 385 -12.61 31.06 12.29
C GLY A 385 -13.47 29.80 12.44
N GLU A 386 -13.47 28.88 11.48
CA GLU A 386 -14.31 27.70 11.55
C GLU A 386 -13.58 26.43 12.02
N ILE A 387 -12.25 26.39 11.90
CA ILE A 387 -11.42 25.21 12.22
C ILE A 387 -10.18 25.65 12.98
N GLU A 388 -9.83 24.93 14.02
CA GLU A 388 -8.57 25.13 14.74
C GLU A 388 -7.40 24.77 13.83
N PHE A 389 -6.45 25.69 13.65
CA PHE A 389 -5.27 25.51 12.80
C PHE A 389 -4.00 25.74 13.61
N VAL A 390 -3.10 24.75 13.58
CA VAL A 390 -1.74 24.86 14.14
C VAL A 390 -0.72 24.89 13.01
N GLU A 391 0.28 25.78 13.11
CA GLU A 391 1.27 25.96 12.06
C GLU A 391 2.34 24.87 12.05
N ASP A 392 2.63 24.28 13.21
CA ASP A 392 3.61 23.20 13.36
C ASP A 392 3.01 22.05 14.18
N ALA A 393 3.04 20.87 13.61
CA ALA A 393 2.51 19.67 14.23
C ALA A 393 3.38 19.16 15.41
N TYR A 394 4.70 19.36 15.36
CA TYR A 394 5.59 18.83 16.39
C TYR A 394 5.37 19.44 17.77
N PRO A 395 5.35 20.77 17.96
CA PRO A 395 5.03 21.37 19.25
C PRO A 395 3.64 20.97 19.76
N PHE A 396 2.65 20.87 18.89
CA PHE A 396 1.31 20.39 19.24
C PHE A 396 1.34 18.95 19.80
N ILE A 397 2.08 18.05 19.15
CA ILE A 397 2.22 16.66 19.59
C ILE A 397 3.00 16.59 20.91
N GLU A 398 4.08 17.35 21.08
CA GLU A 398 4.86 17.43 22.34
C GLU A 398 3.99 17.89 23.49
N GLU A 399 3.20 18.94 23.28
CA GLU A 399 2.26 19.44 24.28
C GLU A 399 1.20 18.37 24.61
N TYR A 400 0.63 17.72 23.59
CA TYR A 400 -0.34 16.66 23.78
C TYR A 400 0.23 15.49 24.59
N VAL A 401 1.44 15.03 24.29
CA VAL A 401 2.12 13.94 25.03
C VAL A 401 2.33 14.30 26.50
N THR A 402 2.58 15.58 26.81
CA THR A 402 2.87 16.05 28.19
C THR A 402 1.63 16.36 29.00
N GLN A 403 0.55 16.81 28.38
CA GLN A 403 -0.65 17.35 29.06
C GLN A 403 -1.85 16.40 29.04
N ALA A 404 -1.99 15.58 27.99
CA ALA A 404 -3.14 14.72 27.83
C ALA A 404 -3.13 13.56 28.84
N THR A 405 -4.32 13.17 29.25
CA THR A 405 -4.54 12.06 30.18
C THR A 405 -4.57 10.71 29.44
N SER A 406 -4.58 9.60 30.18
CA SER A 406 -4.73 8.27 29.60
C SER A 406 -6.10 7.99 28.99
N LYS A 407 -7.06 8.92 29.17
CA LYS A 407 -8.41 8.88 28.56
C LYS A 407 -8.54 9.76 27.33
N GLU A 408 -7.44 10.16 26.74
CA GLU A 408 -7.41 10.98 25.55
C GLU A 408 -6.66 10.24 24.44
N THR A 409 -7.24 10.27 23.24
CA THR A 409 -6.63 9.64 22.05
C THR A 409 -6.42 10.70 20.97
N LEU A 410 -5.18 10.78 20.46
CA LEU A 410 -4.82 11.60 19.31
C LEU A 410 -4.75 10.73 18.06
N TRP A 411 -5.59 11.05 17.09
CA TRP A 411 -5.60 10.46 15.76
C TRP A 411 -4.91 11.39 14.78
N ILE A 412 -3.93 10.90 14.04
CA ILE A 412 -3.20 11.68 13.05
C ILE A 412 -3.44 11.07 11.68
N THR A 413 -4.05 11.86 10.76
CA THR A 413 -4.53 11.35 9.48
C THR A 413 -4.59 12.40 8.36
N GLY A 414 -4.98 12.00 7.15
CA GLY A 414 -5.28 12.85 5.99
C GLY A 414 -4.30 12.69 4.82
N SER A 415 -3.08 12.20 5.06
CA SER A 415 -2.10 11.92 4.00
C SER A 415 -1.03 10.95 4.46
N LEU A 416 -0.64 10.01 3.61
CA LEU A 416 0.53 9.16 3.87
C LEU A 416 1.83 9.96 4.00
N TYR A 417 1.98 11.04 3.26
CA TYR A 417 3.15 11.93 3.38
C TYR A 417 3.17 12.67 4.71
N PHE A 418 2.00 13.09 5.20
CA PHE A 418 1.88 13.68 6.54
C PHE A 418 2.19 12.66 7.63
N ILE A 419 1.63 11.45 7.54
CA ILE A 419 1.94 10.36 8.46
C ILE A 419 3.43 10.03 8.46
N SER A 420 4.06 9.97 7.30
CA SER A 420 5.51 9.79 7.15
C SER A 420 6.31 10.89 7.88
N PHE A 421 5.90 12.14 7.70
CA PHE A 421 6.54 13.28 8.37
C PHE A 421 6.43 13.15 9.91
N ILE A 422 5.24 12.87 10.42
CA ILE A 422 5.01 12.72 11.87
C ILE A 422 5.68 11.47 12.44
N ARG A 423 5.69 10.36 11.70
CA ARG A 423 6.27 9.10 12.18
C ARG A 423 7.75 9.23 12.54
N LYS A 424 8.51 10.09 11.85
CA LYS A 424 9.91 10.41 12.18
C LYS A 424 10.11 10.96 13.58
N PHE A 425 9.07 11.56 14.17
CA PHE A 425 9.11 12.03 15.54
C PHE A 425 9.13 10.88 16.56
N PHE A 426 8.45 9.78 16.27
CA PHE A 426 8.30 8.65 17.19
C PHE A 426 9.30 7.52 16.96
N VAL A 427 9.79 7.36 15.73
CA VAL A 427 10.74 6.30 15.35
C VAL A 427 12.08 6.95 15.07
N LYS A 428 12.94 6.94 16.11
CA LYS A 428 14.33 7.39 16.01
C LYS A 428 15.25 6.25 15.62
#